data_79d6030697dc4c5482d58db79b6aacd6
#
_entry.id   79d6030697dc4c5482d58db79b6aacd6
#
_cell.length_a   1.000
_cell.length_b   1.000
_cell.length_c   1.000
_cell.angle_alpha   90.00
_cell.angle_beta   90.00
_cell.angle_gamma   90.00
#
_symmetry.space_group_name_H-M   'P 1'
#
loop_
_entity.id
_entity.type
_entity.pdbx_description
1 polymer ?
#
loop_
_entity_poly.entity_id
_entity_poly.type
_entity_poly.pdbx_seq_one_letter_code
_entity_poly.pdbx_strand_id
1 'polypeptide(L)'
;MKSNEQTDQLLRCLMHIIGRSAMPQEKVYELIGGGKKQIAAFNLCDGTLSQSEVAKKAGIDRGNFSRTSGRWVENGIVFWVGQGNDARLLHIYPIAQTATKKAKKKK
;
A
#
# COMPACT_ATOMS: atom_id res chain seq x y z
N MET A 1 -8.28 8.17 24.21
CA MET A 1 -7.34 8.37 23.12
C MET A 1 -6.43 7.19 22.93
N LYS A 2 -5.79 6.78 24.01
CA LYS A 2 -4.91 5.62 23.90
C LYS A 2 -5.66 4.37 23.49
N SER A 3 -6.88 4.21 23.95
CA SER A 3 -7.67 3.06 23.56
C SER A 3 -7.94 3.09 22.07
N ASN A 4 -8.04 4.30 21.48
CA ASN A 4 -8.25 4.41 20.05
C ASN A 4 -7.03 3.96 19.27
N GLU A 5 -5.84 4.25 19.79
CA GLU A 5 -4.62 3.81 19.13
C GLU A 5 -4.51 2.31 19.12
N GLN A 6 -4.84 1.69 20.26
CA GLN A 6 -4.80 0.23 20.36
C GLN A 6 -5.83 -0.39 19.42
N THR A 7 -7.01 0.21 19.37
CA THR A 7 -8.04 -0.28 18.48
C THR A 7 -7.60 -0.17 17.03
N ASP A 8 -6.98 0.94 16.66
CA ASP A 8 -6.49 1.12 15.31
C ASP A 8 -5.45 0.07 14.95
N GLN A 9 -4.54 -0.22 15.88
CA GLN A 9 -3.52 -1.21 15.64
C GLN A 9 -4.13 -2.59 15.44
N LEU A 10 -5.12 -2.93 16.26
CA LEU A 10 -5.78 -4.21 16.12
C LEU A 10 -6.52 -4.32 14.79
N LEU A 11 -7.17 -3.23 14.39
CA LEU A 11 -7.87 -3.23 13.12
C LEU A 11 -6.92 -3.41 11.95
N ARG A 12 -5.76 -2.78 12.02
CA ARG A 12 -4.76 -2.95 10.97
C ARG A 12 -4.26 -4.38 10.92
N CYS A 13 -4.02 -4.97 12.09
CA CYS A 13 -3.59 -6.36 12.12
C CYS A 13 -4.63 -7.27 11.51
N LEU A 14 -5.89 -7.05 11.86
CA LEU A 14 -6.98 -7.84 11.31
C LEU A 14 -7.06 -7.67 9.80
N MET A 15 -6.93 -6.44 9.33
CA MET A 15 -6.99 -6.19 7.90
C MET A 15 -5.87 -6.92 7.17
N HIS A 16 -4.67 -6.91 7.74
CA HIS A 16 -3.55 -7.60 7.12
C HIS A 16 -3.77 -9.11 7.08
N ILE A 17 -4.29 -9.65 8.17
CA ILE A 17 -4.55 -11.09 8.23
C ILE A 17 -5.62 -11.49 7.23
N ILE A 18 -6.72 -10.75 7.21
CA ILE A 18 -7.81 -11.03 6.29
C ILE A 18 -7.33 -10.82 4.86
N GLY A 19 -6.57 -9.75 4.64
CA GLY A 19 -6.08 -9.46 3.31
C GLY A 19 -5.20 -10.56 2.76
N ARG A 20 -4.30 -11.07 3.60
CA ARG A 20 -3.41 -12.14 3.16
C ARG A 20 -4.19 -13.40 2.84
N SER A 21 -5.28 -13.65 3.56
CA SER A 21 -6.14 -14.79 3.27
C SER A 21 -6.93 -14.60 1.99
N ALA A 22 -7.44 -13.39 1.79
CA ALA A 22 -8.33 -13.12 0.69
C ALA A 22 -7.62 -12.87 -0.63
N MET A 23 -6.40 -12.36 -0.57
CA MET A 23 -5.68 -11.97 -1.77
C MET A 23 -4.23 -12.38 -1.68
N PRO A 24 -3.80 -13.34 -2.49
CA PRO A 24 -2.41 -13.82 -2.44
C PRO A 24 -1.43 -12.72 -2.86
N GLN A 25 -0.22 -12.84 -2.36
CA GLN A 25 0.82 -11.85 -2.62
C GLN A 25 1.07 -11.65 -4.11
N GLU A 26 1.02 -12.73 -4.86
CA GLU A 26 1.24 -12.64 -6.31
C GLU A 26 0.20 -11.77 -6.98
N LYS A 27 -1.04 -11.90 -6.52
CA LYS A 27 -2.11 -11.10 -7.09
C LYS A 27 -1.94 -9.62 -6.75
N VAL A 28 -1.57 -9.33 -5.50
CA VAL A 28 -1.32 -7.96 -5.10
C VAL A 28 -0.18 -7.38 -5.93
N TYR A 29 0.89 -8.14 -6.09
CA TYR A 29 2.03 -7.70 -6.87
C TYR A 29 1.61 -7.37 -8.30
N GLU A 30 0.79 -8.22 -8.87
CA GLU A 30 0.25 -8.01 -10.21
C GLU A 30 -0.52 -6.70 -10.31
N LEU A 31 -1.38 -6.46 -9.33
CA LEU A 31 -2.22 -5.27 -9.32
C LEU A 31 -1.44 -3.99 -9.06
N ILE A 32 -0.32 -4.10 -8.36
CA ILE A 32 0.55 -2.94 -8.17
C ILE A 32 1.09 -2.46 -9.50
N GLY A 33 1.38 -3.36 -10.40
CA GLY A 33 1.83 -2.99 -11.73
C GLY A 33 3.32 -3.13 -11.94
N GLY A 34 4.03 -3.79 -11.03
CA GLY A 34 5.44 -4.04 -11.19
C GLY A 34 6.27 -2.80 -10.90
N GLY A 35 7.53 -2.82 -11.19
CA GLY A 35 8.39 -1.67 -11.00
C GLY A 35 8.77 -1.45 -9.55
N LYS A 36 10.03 -1.13 -9.35
CA LYS A 36 10.55 -0.92 -8.01
C LYS A 36 9.91 0.28 -7.32
N LYS A 37 9.71 1.36 -8.08
CA LYS A 37 9.14 2.56 -7.49
C LYS A 37 7.69 2.34 -7.08
N GLN A 38 6.93 1.60 -7.88
CA GLN A 38 5.56 1.32 -7.54
C GLN A 38 5.46 0.45 -6.28
N ILE A 39 6.32 -0.55 -6.16
CA ILE A 39 6.32 -1.38 -4.98
C ILE A 39 6.71 -0.58 -3.75
N ALA A 40 7.72 0.27 -3.89
CA ALA A 40 8.13 1.12 -2.78
C ALA A 40 7.00 2.05 -2.37
N ALA A 41 6.30 2.64 -3.34
CA ALA A 41 5.19 3.53 -3.05
C ALA A 41 4.06 2.76 -2.35
N PHE A 42 3.76 1.56 -2.85
CA PHE A 42 2.73 0.74 -2.24
C PHE A 42 3.05 0.45 -0.77
N ASN A 43 4.30 0.12 -0.49
CA ASN A 43 4.70 -0.17 0.89
C ASN A 43 4.70 1.08 1.77
N LEU A 44 4.90 2.25 1.17
CA LEU A 44 4.82 3.51 1.91
C LEU A 44 3.38 3.89 2.29
N CYS A 45 2.41 3.24 1.68
CA CYS A 45 1.01 3.49 1.99
C CYS A 45 0.64 2.76 3.28
N ASP A 46 1.19 3.23 4.40
CA ASP A 46 0.97 2.59 5.69
C ASP A 46 0.02 3.37 6.59
N GLY A 47 -0.66 4.34 6.03
CA GLY A 47 -1.62 5.13 6.77
C GLY A 47 -1.04 6.32 7.50
N THR A 48 0.26 6.58 7.34
CA THR A 48 0.91 7.68 8.04
C THR A 48 1.33 8.82 7.13
N LEU A 49 1.42 8.57 5.82
CA LEU A 49 1.90 9.56 4.87
C LEU A 49 0.77 10.02 3.96
N SER A 50 0.81 11.29 3.58
CA SER A 50 -0.14 11.80 2.60
C SER A 50 0.24 11.24 1.22
N GLN A 51 -0.71 11.35 0.28
CA GLN A 51 -0.47 10.88 -1.07
C GLN A 51 0.75 11.57 -1.69
N SER A 52 0.88 12.87 -1.50
CA SER A 52 2.01 13.58 -2.08
C SER A 52 3.32 13.21 -1.40
N GLU A 53 3.29 12.91 -0.11
CA GLU A 53 4.48 12.46 0.59
C GLU A 53 4.95 11.10 0.07
N VAL A 54 4.00 10.21 -0.18
CA VAL A 54 4.34 8.89 -0.74
C VAL A 54 4.97 9.05 -2.10
N ALA A 55 4.36 9.87 -2.96
CA ALA A 55 4.88 10.09 -4.30
C ALA A 55 6.31 10.64 -4.25
N LYS A 56 6.51 11.61 -3.37
CA LYS A 56 7.82 12.25 -3.25
C LYS A 56 8.87 11.25 -2.78
N LYS A 57 8.56 10.48 -1.76
CA LYS A 57 9.51 9.52 -1.22
C LYS A 57 9.81 8.40 -2.20
N ALA A 58 8.83 8.01 -2.99
CA ALA A 58 9.02 6.94 -3.96
C ALA A 58 9.65 7.44 -5.26
N GLY A 59 9.74 8.75 -5.43
CA GLY A 59 10.29 9.30 -6.65
C GLY A 59 9.35 9.18 -7.83
N ILE A 60 8.06 9.30 -7.58
CA ILE A 60 7.04 9.21 -8.63
C ILE A 60 6.37 10.56 -8.77
N ASP A 61 6.12 10.94 -10.01
CA ASP A 61 5.38 12.16 -10.30
C ASP A 61 4.02 12.13 -9.62
N ARG A 62 3.61 13.25 -9.04
CA ARG A 62 2.37 13.31 -8.27
C ARG A 62 1.15 12.94 -9.11
N GLY A 63 1.09 13.43 -10.33
CA GLY A 63 -0.03 13.09 -11.20
C GLY A 63 -0.07 11.62 -11.53
N ASN A 64 1.10 11.05 -11.81
CA ASN A 64 1.17 9.62 -12.09
C ASN A 64 0.79 8.80 -10.88
N PHE A 65 1.25 9.21 -9.70
CA PHE A 65 0.92 8.45 -8.51
C PHE A 65 -0.56 8.57 -8.16
N SER A 66 -1.14 9.72 -8.43
CA SER A 66 -2.57 9.90 -8.20
C SER A 66 -3.38 8.89 -9.00
N ARG A 67 -3.01 8.71 -10.27
CA ARG A 67 -3.69 7.73 -11.12
C ARG A 67 -3.41 6.30 -10.66
N THR A 68 -2.15 6.04 -10.34
CA THR A 68 -1.76 4.70 -9.90
C THR A 68 -2.45 4.30 -8.62
N SER A 69 -2.44 5.19 -7.62
CA SER A 69 -3.08 4.88 -6.35
C SER A 69 -4.59 4.77 -6.50
N GLY A 70 -5.17 5.53 -7.43
CA GLY A 70 -6.60 5.41 -7.73
C GLY A 70 -6.93 4.01 -8.21
N ARG A 71 -6.11 3.47 -9.10
CA ARG A 71 -6.29 2.10 -9.57
C ARG A 71 -6.19 1.11 -8.42
N TRP A 72 -5.22 1.33 -7.53
CA TRP A 72 -5.04 0.44 -6.39
C TRP A 72 -6.26 0.44 -5.48
N VAL A 73 -6.86 1.62 -5.29
CA VAL A 73 -8.07 1.72 -4.49
C VAL A 73 -9.22 0.98 -5.16
N GLU A 74 -9.36 1.16 -6.47
CA GLU A 74 -10.40 0.46 -7.20
C GLU A 74 -10.25 -1.05 -7.15
N ASN A 75 -9.01 -1.50 -7.12
CA ASN A 75 -8.72 -2.94 -7.09
C ASN A 75 -8.71 -3.51 -5.68
N GLY A 76 -8.94 -2.68 -4.68
CA GLY A 76 -9.08 -3.15 -3.32
C GLY A 76 -7.80 -3.50 -2.62
N ILE A 77 -6.65 -3.02 -3.10
CA ILE A 77 -5.38 -3.29 -2.42
C ILE A 77 -4.88 -2.11 -1.61
N VAL A 78 -5.53 -0.97 -1.73
CA VAL A 78 -5.21 0.22 -0.95
C VAL A 78 -6.52 0.89 -0.57
N PHE A 79 -6.57 1.46 0.62
CA PHE A 79 -7.79 2.09 1.13
C PHE A 79 -7.48 3.46 1.67
N TRP A 80 -8.46 4.36 1.55
CA TRP A 80 -8.35 5.67 2.19
C TRP A 80 -8.75 5.56 3.64
N VAL A 81 -7.94 6.13 4.53
CA VAL A 81 -8.28 6.23 5.94
C VAL A 81 -8.18 7.69 6.34
N GLY A 82 -9.05 8.11 7.25
CA GLY A 82 -9.11 9.51 7.63
C GLY A 82 -10.01 10.29 6.70
N GLN A 83 -10.06 11.60 6.91
CA GLN A 83 -10.95 12.46 6.17
C GLN A 83 -10.26 13.74 5.76
N GLY A 84 -10.69 14.30 4.63
CA GLY A 84 -10.23 15.58 4.19
C GLY A 84 -8.72 15.63 4.03
N ASN A 85 -8.10 16.65 4.59
CA ASN A 85 -6.66 16.81 4.49
C ASN A 85 -5.89 15.78 5.28
N ASP A 86 -6.56 15.08 6.19
CA ASP A 86 -5.93 14.05 6.99
C ASP A 86 -6.05 12.66 6.37
N ALA A 87 -6.66 12.58 5.20
CA ALA A 87 -6.80 11.28 4.55
C ALA A 87 -5.44 10.72 4.18
N ARG A 88 -5.27 9.44 4.42
CA ARG A 88 -4.04 8.73 4.13
C ARG A 88 -4.36 7.43 3.42
N LEU A 89 -3.39 6.95 2.65
CA LEU A 89 -3.55 5.67 1.96
C LEU A 89 -3.01 4.55 2.83
N LEU A 90 -3.73 3.44 2.88
CA LEU A 90 -3.33 2.29 3.67
C LEU A 90 -3.42 1.04 2.81
N HIS A 91 -2.29 0.36 2.63
CA HIS A 91 -2.26 -0.85 1.80
C HIS A 91 -2.90 -2.01 2.55
N ILE A 92 -3.36 -2.99 1.77
CA ILE A 92 -4.00 -4.18 2.34
C ILE A 92 -2.99 -4.97 3.19
N TYR A 93 -1.76 -5.05 2.74
CA TYR A 93 -0.62 -5.53 3.51
C TYR A 93 0.63 -5.21 2.70
N PRO A 94 1.80 -5.10 3.35
CA PRO A 94 3.00 -4.75 2.60
C PRO A 94 3.53 -5.94 1.79
N ILE A 95 4.23 -5.61 0.71
CA ILE A 95 4.84 -6.59 -0.17
C ILE A 95 6.35 -6.56 0.05
N ALA A 96 6.95 -7.73 0.24
CA ALA A 96 8.39 -7.80 0.40
C ALA A 96 9.07 -7.58 -0.94
N GLN A 97 9.97 -6.60 -0.97
CA GLN A 97 10.69 -6.33 -2.20
C GLN A 97 11.65 -7.46 -2.56
N THR A 98 12.07 -8.19 -1.56
CA THR A 98 12.96 -9.32 -1.81
C THR A 98 12.30 -10.38 -2.67
N ALA A 99 11.00 -10.53 -2.54
CA ALA A 99 10.29 -11.50 -3.37
C ALA A 99 10.43 -11.14 -4.85
N THR A 100 10.38 -9.85 -5.14
CA THR A 100 10.55 -9.38 -6.50
C THR A 100 11.93 -9.68 -7.02
N LYS A 101 12.94 -9.44 -6.19
CA LYS A 101 14.31 -9.72 -6.57
C LYS A 101 14.52 -11.18 -6.84
N LYS A 102 13.98 -12.01 -6.00
CA LYS A 102 14.10 -13.44 -6.19
C LYS A 102 13.54 -13.89 -7.51
N ALA A 103 12.37 -13.37 -7.83
CA ALA A 103 11.75 -13.73 -9.09
C ALA A 103 12.65 -13.38 -10.25
N LYS A 104 13.28 -12.22 -10.19
CA LYS A 104 14.17 -11.80 -11.26
C LYS A 104 15.40 -12.69 -11.35
N LYS A 105 15.94 -13.05 -10.22
CA LYS A 105 17.15 -13.86 -10.22
C LYS A 105 16.94 -15.24 -10.76
N LYS A 106 15.74 -15.71 -10.67
CA LYS A 106 15.47 -17.03 -11.14
C LYS A 106 15.59 -17.19 -12.63
N LYS A 107 15.64 -16.09 -13.29
CA LYS A 107 15.88 -16.19 -14.71
C LYS A 107 17.20 -16.75 -15.02
#